data_643ac414e0cca0006ef16f3a86c92f92
#
_entry.id   643ac414e0cca0006ef16f3a86c92f92
#
_cell.length_a   1.000
_cell.length_b   1.000
_cell.length_c   1.000
_cell.angle_alpha   90.00
_cell.angle_beta   90.00
_cell.angle_gamma   90.00
#
_symmetry.space_group_name_H-M   'P 1'
#
loop_
_entity.id
_entity.type
_entity.pdbx_description
1 polymer ?
#
loop_
_entity_poly.entity_id
_entity_poly.type
_entity_poly.pdbx_seq_one_letter_code
_entity_poly.pdbx_strand_id
1 'polypeptide(L)'
;MATAVKGNRQRGRAAPPREESPYEDVLVKLFRCATVVKGGRRFSFGALVVVGDRNGKVGYGYGKANEVPPAVEKAIKQARRKLMDVPLRGTTIPHRVMGRFGASRILLIPASEGTGVIAGAAPRAVLELAGVKDVLTKCYGSTSAKNLVKATIDGLSRLRTRKQIEALRGVKLDLPPEPEAPQPMEAYVDQRPEPPAADDQQDSEVSTQEENHDA
;
A
#
# COMPACT_ATOMS: atom_id res chain seq x y z
N MET A 1 -3.66 54.06 36.00
CA MET A 1 -4.34 53.51 34.80
C MET A 1 -3.62 52.25 34.36
N ALA A 2 -4.19 51.10 34.63
CA ALA A 2 -3.59 49.80 34.33
C ALA A 2 -4.19 49.26 33.00
N THR A 3 -3.38 49.13 31.96
CA THR A 3 -3.77 48.58 30.65
C THR A 3 -3.66 47.06 30.69
N ALA A 4 -4.82 46.40 30.62
CA ALA A 4 -4.94 44.95 30.55
C ALA A 4 -4.52 44.43 29.16
N VAL A 5 -3.48 43.60 29.11
CA VAL A 5 -3.04 42.86 27.91
C VAL A 5 -3.99 41.66 27.70
N LYS A 6 -4.82 41.73 26.66
CA LYS A 6 -5.68 40.62 26.24
C LYS A 6 -4.81 39.51 25.63
N GLY A 7 -4.61 38.40 26.38
CA GLY A 7 -4.00 37.17 25.87
C GLY A 7 -4.89 36.49 24.82
N ASN A 8 -4.41 36.47 23.59
CA ASN A 8 -5.05 35.73 22.49
C ASN A 8 -4.81 34.23 22.66
N ARG A 9 -5.74 33.53 23.29
CA ARG A 9 -5.75 32.05 23.33
C ARG A 9 -6.09 31.52 21.94
N GLN A 10 -5.09 31.13 21.17
CA GLN A 10 -5.28 30.34 19.97
C GLN A 10 -5.89 28.99 20.38
N ARG A 11 -7.19 28.86 20.16
CA ARG A 11 -7.89 27.57 20.24
C ARG A 11 -7.28 26.65 19.18
N GLY A 12 -6.61 25.59 19.62
CA GLY A 12 -6.16 24.51 18.75
C GLY A 12 -7.34 24.01 17.94
N ARG A 13 -7.30 24.26 16.63
CA ARG A 13 -8.23 23.62 15.69
C ARG A 13 -7.95 22.12 15.77
N ALA A 14 -8.85 21.38 16.41
CA ALA A 14 -8.89 19.92 16.27
C ALA A 14 -8.89 19.58 14.77
N ALA A 15 -7.99 18.70 14.36
CA ALA A 15 -7.99 18.19 13.00
C ALA A 15 -9.37 17.57 12.72
N PRO A 16 -9.99 17.87 11.55
CA PRO A 16 -11.26 17.25 11.21
C PRO A 16 -11.09 15.73 11.22
N PRO A 17 -12.12 14.96 11.65
CA PRO A 17 -12.06 13.51 11.62
C PRO A 17 -11.68 13.07 10.20
N ARG A 18 -10.75 12.13 10.09
CA ARG A 18 -10.39 11.53 8.81
C ARG A 18 -11.66 10.87 8.28
N GLU A 19 -12.23 11.44 7.22
CA GLU A 19 -13.25 10.75 6.45
C GLU A 19 -12.68 9.39 6.07
N GLU A 20 -13.36 8.31 6.44
CA GLU A 20 -13.03 6.93 6.08
C GLU A 20 -13.16 6.82 4.56
N SER A 21 -12.10 7.19 3.88
CA SER A 21 -12.05 7.06 2.43
C SER A 21 -11.70 5.61 2.10
N PRO A 22 -12.35 4.99 1.10
CA PRO A 22 -12.11 3.59 0.70
C PRO A 22 -10.69 3.38 0.14
N TYR A 23 -9.86 4.39 0.17
CA TYR A 23 -8.50 4.37 -0.35
C TYR A 23 -7.49 4.29 0.78
N GLU A 24 -6.60 3.31 0.69
CA GLU A 24 -5.41 3.22 1.53
C GLU A 24 -4.29 4.10 1.00
N ASP A 25 -3.47 4.64 1.89
CA ASP A 25 -2.31 5.45 1.55
C ASP A 25 -1.02 4.86 2.13
N VAL A 26 0.03 4.83 1.32
CA VAL A 26 1.36 4.36 1.72
C VAL A 26 2.39 5.45 1.44
N LEU A 27 3.13 5.82 2.49
CA LEU A 27 4.26 6.73 2.38
C LEU A 27 5.48 5.98 1.85
N VAL A 28 5.85 6.23 0.60
CA VAL A 28 6.98 5.56 -0.06
C VAL A 28 8.33 6.14 0.42
N LYS A 29 8.44 7.47 0.48
CA LYS A 29 9.68 8.12 0.89
C LYS A 29 9.47 9.57 1.33
N LEU A 30 10.17 9.95 2.40
CA LEU A 30 10.34 11.33 2.83
C LEU A 30 11.69 11.89 2.33
N PHE A 31 11.68 13.15 1.93
CA PHE A 31 12.85 13.89 1.49
C PHE A 31 13.00 15.12 2.35
N ARG A 32 14.18 15.34 2.95
CA ARG A 32 14.54 16.59 3.58
C ARG A 32 15.25 17.47 2.57
N CYS A 33 14.67 18.63 2.25
CA CYS A 33 15.26 19.61 1.35
C CYS A 33 15.81 20.79 2.16
N ALA A 34 16.90 21.38 1.70
CA ALA A 34 17.48 22.56 2.32
C ALA A 34 17.66 23.68 1.28
N THR A 35 17.26 24.88 1.63
CA THR A 35 17.58 26.09 0.87
C THR A 35 18.65 26.87 1.63
N VAL A 36 19.76 27.15 1.00
CA VAL A 36 20.85 27.93 1.60
C VAL A 36 20.47 29.41 1.53
N VAL A 37 20.56 30.07 2.66
CA VAL A 37 20.32 31.52 2.81
C VAL A 37 21.51 32.19 3.49
N LYS A 38 21.59 33.51 3.47
CA LYS A 38 22.59 34.27 4.24
C LYS A 38 22.44 33.91 5.72
N GLY A 39 23.47 33.32 6.31
CA GLY A 39 23.48 32.91 7.73
C GLY A 39 22.99 31.49 8.03
N GLY A 40 22.64 30.62 7.05
CA GLY A 40 22.28 29.25 7.36
C GLY A 40 21.50 28.51 6.27
N ARG A 41 20.78 27.46 6.70
CA ARG A 41 19.97 26.61 5.84
C ARG A 41 18.52 26.58 6.34
N ARG A 42 17.56 26.86 5.44
CA ARG A 42 16.14 26.69 5.72
C ARG A 42 15.71 25.31 5.22
N PHE A 43 15.20 24.48 6.12
CA PHE A 43 14.73 23.13 5.80
C PHE A 43 13.27 23.12 5.35
N SER A 44 12.96 22.17 4.50
CA SER A 44 11.59 21.81 4.09
C SER A 44 11.54 20.31 3.83
N PHE A 45 10.33 19.72 3.88
CA PHE A 45 10.13 18.30 3.72
C PHE A 45 9.28 18.02 2.47
N GLY A 46 9.66 16.99 1.73
CA GLY A 46 8.87 16.46 0.61
C GLY A 46 8.44 15.05 0.91
N ALA A 47 7.16 14.74 0.73
CA ALA A 47 6.61 13.42 0.89
C ALA A 47 6.19 12.86 -0.47
N LEU A 48 6.53 11.60 -0.73
CA LEU A 48 6.04 10.81 -1.87
C LEU A 48 5.08 9.76 -1.33
N VAL A 49 3.81 9.88 -1.70
CA VAL A 49 2.72 8.99 -1.25
C VAL A 49 2.08 8.34 -2.46
N VAL A 50 1.68 7.09 -2.30
CA VAL A 50 0.84 6.34 -3.23
C VAL A 50 -0.49 6.06 -2.52
N VAL A 51 -1.59 6.14 -3.26
CA VAL A 51 -2.94 5.89 -2.77
C VAL A 51 -3.62 4.90 -3.71
N GLY A 52 -4.35 3.93 -3.18
CA GLY A 52 -5.08 2.95 -3.98
C GLY A 52 -6.19 2.25 -3.19
N ASP A 53 -7.00 1.49 -3.88
CA ASP A 53 -8.14 0.74 -3.32
C ASP A 53 -7.90 -0.77 -3.28
N ARG A 54 -6.73 -1.24 -3.72
CA ARG A 54 -6.41 -2.66 -3.93
C ARG A 54 -7.32 -3.39 -4.92
N ASN A 55 -8.15 -2.65 -5.66
CA ASN A 55 -9.12 -3.18 -6.61
C ASN A 55 -8.94 -2.60 -8.02
N GLY A 56 -7.71 -2.29 -8.41
CA GLY A 56 -7.38 -1.77 -9.73
C GLY A 56 -7.27 -0.26 -9.83
N LYS A 57 -7.44 0.51 -8.74
CA LYS A 57 -7.24 1.97 -8.78
C LYS A 57 -6.02 2.36 -7.97
N VAL A 58 -5.12 3.11 -8.59
CA VAL A 58 -3.91 3.59 -7.94
C VAL A 58 -3.57 5.01 -8.42
N GLY A 59 -3.01 5.81 -7.50
CA GLY A 59 -2.54 7.14 -7.80
C GLY A 59 -1.30 7.50 -6.98
N TYR A 60 -0.54 8.48 -7.43
CA TYR A 60 0.61 8.96 -6.66
C TYR A 60 0.57 10.47 -6.48
N GLY A 61 1.13 10.93 -5.37
CA GLY A 61 1.25 12.36 -5.08
C GLY A 61 2.61 12.70 -4.49
N TYR A 62 3.03 13.93 -4.74
CA TYR A 62 4.24 14.50 -4.15
C TYR A 62 3.90 15.83 -3.50
N GLY A 63 3.93 15.88 -2.17
CA GLY A 63 3.70 17.10 -1.38
C GLY A 63 4.99 17.70 -0.87
N LYS A 64 5.08 19.01 -0.77
CA LYS A 64 6.18 19.73 -0.13
C LYS A 64 5.63 20.76 0.87
N ALA A 65 6.20 20.78 2.09
CA ALA A 65 5.86 21.72 3.15
C ALA A 65 7.05 21.95 4.09
N ASN A 66 6.91 22.87 5.04
CA ASN A 66 7.94 23.13 6.04
C ASN A 66 8.03 22.04 7.09
N GLU A 67 6.93 21.31 7.32
CA GLU A 67 6.79 20.21 8.27
C GLU A 67 6.36 18.92 7.56
N VAL A 68 6.56 17.77 8.21
CA VAL A 68 6.24 16.46 7.64
C VAL A 68 4.73 16.23 7.50
N PRO A 69 3.88 16.44 8.53
CA PRO A 69 2.44 16.17 8.43
C PRO A 69 1.76 16.93 7.27
N PRO A 70 1.93 18.27 7.12
CA PRO A 70 1.30 18.98 6.02
C PRO A 70 1.89 18.61 4.64
N ALA A 71 3.14 18.09 4.57
CA ALA A 71 3.69 17.58 3.32
C ALA A 71 2.99 16.28 2.89
N VAL A 72 2.72 15.36 3.83
CA VAL A 72 1.99 14.11 3.59
C VAL A 72 0.55 14.39 3.18
N GLU A 73 -0.17 15.24 3.89
CA GLU A 73 -1.55 15.62 3.53
C GLU A 73 -1.66 16.19 2.11
N LYS A 74 -0.73 17.08 1.73
CA LYS A 74 -0.66 17.62 0.37
C LYS A 74 -0.41 16.53 -0.66
N ALA A 75 0.46 15.55 -0.34
CA ALA A 75 0.74 14.42 -1.22
C ALA A 75 -0.49 13.54 -1.40
N ILE A 76 -1.23 13.21 -0.34
CA ILE A 76 -2.46 12.42 -0.37
C ILE A 76 -3.53 13.13 -1.24
N LYS A 77 -3.77 14.43 -0.99
CA LYS A 77 -4.71 15.22 -1.80
C LYS A 77 -4.34 15.22 -3.29
N GLN A 78 -3.05 15.28 -3.61
CA GLN A 78 -2.57 15.21 -4.99
C GLN A 78 -2.74 13.80 -5.58
N ALA A 79 -2.47 12.73 -4.82
CA ALA A 79 -2.61 11.36 -5.26
C ALA A 79 -4.07 11.02 -5.60
N ARG A 80 -5.02 11.41 -4.74
CA ARG A 80 -6.47 11.22 -4.95
C ARG A 80 -6.99 11.91 -6.23
N ARG A 81 -6.38 13.02 -6.65
CA ARG A 81 -6.73 13.70 -7.91
C ARG A 81 -6.17 13.01 -9.16
N LYS A 82 -5.22 12.09 -8.98
CA LYS A 82 -4.49 11.42 -10.07
C LYS A 82 -4.68 9.89 -9.99
N LEU A 83 -5.83 9.47 -9.53
CA LEU A 83 -6.20 8.04 -9.57
C LEU A 83 -6.36 7.61 -11.02
N MET A 84 -5.86 6.43 -11.32
CA MET A 84 -5.98 5.78 -12.63
C MET A 84 -6.43 4.34 -12.45
N ASP A 85 -7.18 3.83 -13.41
CA ASP A 85 -7.61 2.45 -13.46
C ASP A 85 -6.50 1.58 -14.10
N VAL A 86 -6.22 0.46 -13.46
CA VAL A 86 -5.23 -0.53 -13.88
C VAL A 86 -5.96 -1.81 -14.25
N PRO A 87 -5.85 -2.29 -15.50
CA PRO A 87 -6.45 -3.55 -15.87
C PRO A 87 -5.68 -4.71 -15.22
N LEU A 88 -6.37 -5.51 -14.43
CA LEU A 88 -5.85 -6.71 -13.79
C LEU A 88 -6.38 -7.95 -14.51
N ARG A 89 -5.62 -9.06 -14.40
CA ARG A 89 -6.02 -10.39 -14.83
C ARG A 89 -5.92 -11.35 -13.64
N GLY A 90 -7.03 -11.55 -12.93
CA GLY A 90 -7.03 -12.30 -11.68
C GLY A 90 -6.11 -11.64 -10.64
N THR A 91 -5.08 -12.34 -10.17
CA THR A 91 -4.11 -11.87 -9.18
C THR A 91 -2.92 -11.12 -9.78
N THR A 92 -2.77 -11.14 -11.13
CA THR A 92 -1.58 -10.63 -11.84
C THR A 92 -1.94 -9.62 -12.94
N ILE A 93 -0.91 -9.15 -13.66
CA ILE A 93 -1.04 -8.24 -14.81
C ILE A 93 -1.31 -9.01 -16.11
N PRO A 94 -2.03 -8.44 -17.10
CA PRO A 94 -2.40 -9.14 -18.33
C PRO A 94 -1.21 -9.60 -19.20
N HIS A 95 -0.16 -8.79 -19.28
CA HIS A 95 1.02 -9.07 -20.11
C HIS A 95 2.26 -8.35 -19.60
N ARG A 96 3.41 -8.79 -20.09
CA ARG A 96 4.70 -8.15 -19.84
C ARG A 96 4.70 -6.72 -20.39
N VAL A 97 5.18 -5.77 -19.59
CA VAL A 97 5.29 -4.36 -20.00
C VAL A 97 6.55 -3.72 -19.44
N MET A 98 7.09 -2.74 -20.15
CA MET A 98 8.19 -1.90 -19.68
C MET A 98 7.72 -0.46 -19.54
N GLY A 99 7.67 0.03 -18.29
CA GLY A 99 7.42 1.44 -18.00
C GLY A 99 8.72 2.24 -17.98
N ARG A 100 8.66 3.51 -18.38
CA ARG A 100 9.82 4.40 -18.45
C ARG A 100 9.45 5.78 -17.92
N PHE A 101 10.31 6.33 -17.09
CA PHE A 101 10.23 7.73 -16.70
C PHE A 101 11.63 8.29 -16.40
N GLY A 102 12.05 9.30 -17.20
CA GLY A 102 13.41 9.83 -17.15
C GLY A 102 14.45 8.73 -17.37
N ALA A 103 15.43 8.62 -16.49
CA ALA A 103 16.46 7.58 -16.54
C ALA A 103 16.05 6.25 -15.90
N SER A 104 14.87 6.15 -15.27
CA SER A 104 14.37 4.92 -14.67
C SER A 104 13.53 4.13 -15.67
N ARG A 105 13.78 2.82 -15.72
CA ARG A 105 12.97 1.85 -16.47
C ARG A 105 12.58 0.73 -15.52
N ILE A 106 11.35 0.28 -15.61
CA ILE A 106 10.86 -0.87 -14.86
C ILE A 106 10.24 -1.88 -15.80
N LEU A 107 10.64 -3.11 -15.65
CA LEU A 107 10.06 -4.26 -16.33
C LEU A 107 9.07 -4.91 -15.37
N LEU A 108 7.84 -5.10 -15.80
CA LEU A 108 6.79 -5.83 -15.09
C LEU A 108 6.47 -7.10 -15.89
N ILE A 109 6.51 -8.25 -15.23
CA ILE A 109 6.28 -9.56 -15.83
C ILE A 109 5.17 -10.23 -15.02
N PRO A 110 4.11 -10.76 -15.66
CA PRO A 110 3.09 -11.52 -14.96
C PRO A 110 3.71 -12.77 -14.33
N ALA A 111 3.21 -13.17 -13.18
CA ALA A 111 3.65 -14.35 -12.45
C ALA A 111 2.47 -15.26 -12.15
N SER A 112 2.74 -16.54 -11.88
CA SER A 112 1.76 -17.51 -11.41
C SER A 112 1.28 -17.18 -10.00
N GLU A 113 0.09 -17.64 -9.68
CA GLU A 113 -0.49 -17.50 -8.35
C GLU A 113 0.43 -18.06 -7.27
N GLY A 114 0.52 -17.35 -6.15
CA GLY A 114 1.40 -17.71 -5.03
C GLY A 114 2.85 -17.22 -5.13
N THR A 115 3.26 -16.61 -6.25
CA THR A 115 4.61 -16.02 -6.38
C THR A 115 4.81 -14.80 -5.49
N GLY A 116 3.75 -14.04 -5.25
CA GLY A 116 3.80 -12.78 -4.51
C GLY A 116 4.38 -11.61 -5.32
N VAL A 117 4.47 -10.44 -4.69
CA VAL A 117 5.03 -9.23 -5.30
C VAL A 117 6.56 -9.21 -5.12
N ILE A 118 7.29 -9.58 -6.16
CA ILE A 118 8.77 -9.49 -6.18
C ILE A 118 9.17 -8.15 -6.78
N ALA A 119 9.30 -7.14 -5.93
CA ALA A 119 9.57 -5.76 -6.31
C ALA A 119 10.40 -5.01 -5.27
N GLY A 120 11.10 -3.96 -5.70
CA GLY A 120 11.72 -3.01 -4.78
C GLY A 120 10.66 -2.17 -4.04
N ALA A 121 11.04 -1.48 -2.95
CA ALA A 121 10.09 -0.79 -2.07
C ALA A 121 9.15 0.19 -2.80
N ALA A 122 9.65 1.00 -3.72
CA ALA A 122 8.85 2.00 -4.41
C ALA A 122 7.84 1.40 -5.42
N PRO A 123 8.22 0.45 -6.32
CA PRO A 123 7.28 -0.26 -7.17
C PRO A 123 6.32 -1.14 -6.37
N ARG A 124 6.78 -1.79 -5.29
CA ARG A 124 5.95 -2.66 -4.43
C ARG A 124 4.74 -1.91 -3.89
N ALA A 125 4.94 -0.74 -3.31
CA ALA A 125 3.84 0.08 -2.78
C ALA A 125 2.78 0.43 -3.86
N VAL A 126 3.21 0.66 -5.11
CA VAL A 126 2.29 0.92 -6.22
C VAL A 126 1.50 -0.33 -6.61
N LEU A 127 2.18 -1.49 -6.71
CA LEU A 127 1.58 -2.74 -7.16
C LEU A 127 0.61 -3.32 -6.13
N GLU A 128 0.97 -3.30 -4.84
CA GLU A 128 0.11 -3.73 -3.74
C GLU A 128 -1.17 -2.88 -3.65
N LEU A 129 -1.03 -1.55 -3.73
CA LEU A 129 -2.17 -0.65 -3.71
C LEU A 129 -3.01 -0.69 -5.00
N ALA A 130 -2.44 -1.13 -6.12
CA ALA A 130 -3.19 -1.43 -7.33
C ALA A 130 -3.96 -2.76 -7.26
N GLY A 131 -3.69 -3.62 -6.26
CA GLY A 131 -4.32 -4.91 -6.09
C GLY A 131 -3.62 -6.07 -6.82
N VAL A 132 -2.40 -5.85 -7.33
CA VAL A 132 -1.59 -6.93 -7.91
C VAL A 132 -1.00 -7.76 -6.78
N LYS A 133 -1.26 -9.07 -6.79
CA LYS A 133 -0.74 -10.03 -5.80
C LYS A 133 0.49 -10.78 -6.31
N ASP A 134 0.56 -11.06 -7.61
CA ASP A 134 1.62 -11.90 -8.20
C ASP A 134 2.28 -11.18 -9.38
N VAL A 135 3.53 -10.76 -9.21
CA VAL A 135 4.28 -10.06 -10.26
C VAL A 135 5.79 -10.12 -10.02
N LEU A 136 6.54 -10.29 -11.09
CA LEU A 136 8.00 -10.16 -11.08
C LEU A 136 8.39 -8.80 -11.65
N THR A 137 9.32 -8.12 -11.00
CA THR A 137 9.80 -6.81 -11.48
C THR A 137 11.31 -6.72 -11.53
N LYS A 138 11.81 -5.94 -12.49
CA LYS A 138 13.21 -5.55 -12.55
C LYS A 138 13.35 -4.08 -12.89
N CYS A 139 14.11 -3.38 -12.05
CA CYS A 139 14.43 -1.96 -12.27
C CYS A 139 15.76 -1.82 -12.99
N TYR A 140 15.81 -0.94 -13.99
CA TYR A 140 17.01 -0.59 -14.75
C TYR A 140 17.24 0.91 -14.69
N GLY A 141 18.50 1.31 -14.74
CA GLY A 141 18.92 2.70 -14.71
C GLY A 141 18.78 3.33 -13.32
N SER A 142 18.20 4.49 -13.21
CA SER A 142 18.09 5.22 -11.94
C SER A 142 17.13 4.54 -10.95
N THR A 143 17.57 4.37 -9.71
CA THR A 143 16.81 3.79 -8.60
C THR A 143 16.08 4.84 -7.74
N SER A 144 16.00 6.10 -8.20
CA SER A 144 15.28 7.16 -7.50
C SER A 144 13.81 6.79 -7.30
N ALA A 145 13.32 6.73 -6.04
CA ALA A 145 11.97 6.33 -5.70
C ALA A 145 10.90 7.13 -6.45
N LYS A 146 11.09 8.45 -6.61
CA LYS A 146 10.18 9.34 -7.34
C LYS A 146 10.06 8.96 -8.82
N ASN A 147 11.16 8.59 -9.45
CA ASN A 147 11.17 8.20 -10.85
C ASN A 147 10.64 6.78 -11.03
N LEU A 148 10.98 5.85 -10.11
CA LEU A 148 10.46 4.48 -10.14
C LEU A 148 8.95 4.42 -9.98
N VAL A 149 8.35 5.15 -9.04
CA VAL A 149 6.89 5.23 -8.90
C VAL A 149 6.24 5.70 -10.20
N LYS A 150 6.77 6.75 -10.83
CA LYS A 150 6.25 7.26 -12.10
C LYS A 150 6.43 6.27 -13.25
N ALA A 151 7.58 5.59 -13.32
CA ALA A 151 7.84 4.57 -14.32
C ALA A 151 6.90 3.36 -14.14
N THR A 152 6.62 2.95 -12.89
CA THR A 152 5.65 1.87 -12.61
C THR A 152 4.26 2.25 -13.09
N ILE A 153 3.81 3.46 -12.79
CA ILE A 153 2.51 3.97 -13.22
C ILE A 153 2.43 4.11 -14.74
N ASP A 154 3.50 4.57 -15.41
CA ASP A 154 3.57 4.58 -16.87
C ASP A 154 3.46 3.16 -17.46
N GLY A 155 4.11 2.17 -16.83
CA GLY A 155 3.96 0.76 -17.22
C GLY A 155 2.52 0.26 -17.07
N LEU A 156 1.90 0.51 -15.91
CA LEU A 156 0.52 0.10 -15.63
C LEU A 156 -0.50 0.77 -16.58
N SER A 157 -0.30 2.02 -16.96
CA SER A 157 -1.16 2.75 -17.90
C SER A 157 -1.10 2.18 -19.34
N ARG A 158 -0.04 1.48 -19.68
CA ARG A 158 0.14 0.83 -21.00
C ARG A 158 -0.44 -0.58 -21.06
N LEU A 159 -0.88 -1.13 -19.93
CA LEU A 159 -1.52 -2.44 -19.91
C LEU A 159 -2.84 -2.39 -20.68
N ARG A 160 -3.13 -3.47 -21.40
CA ARG A 160 -4.37 -3.63 -22.16
C ARG A 160 -4.98 -4.99 -21.88
N THR A 161 -6.29 -5.02 -21.73
CA THR A 161 -7.04 -6.27 -21.59
C THR A 161 -7.16 -6.94 -22.96
N ARG A 162 -7.41 -8.26 -22.95
CA ARG A 162 -7.69 -9.04 -24.17
C ARG A 162 -8.80 -8.39 -25.01
N LYS A 163 -9.91 -8.03 -24.38
CA LYS A 163 -11.05 -7.39 -25.05
C LYS A 163 -10.68 -6.08 -25.76
N GLN A 164 -9.82 -5.27 -25.14
CA GLN A 164 -9.31 -4.04 -25.75
C GLN A 164 -8.42 -4.31 -26.96
N ILE A 165 -7.59 -5.36 -26.90
CA ILE A 165 -6.70 -5.74 -28.02
C ILE A 165 -7.52 -6.30 -29.18
N GLU A 166 -8.51 -7.15 -28.91
CA GLU A 166 -9.44 -7.70 -29.91
C GLU A 166 -10.22 -6.58 -30.61
N ALA A 167 -10.75 -5.64 -29.85
CA ALA A 167 -11.46 -4.47 -30.41
C ALA A 167 -10.57 -3.61 -31.32
N LEU A 168 -9.29 -3.40 -30.92
CA LEU A 168 -8.34 -2.62 -31.69
C LEU A 168 -7.88 -3.32 -32.98
N ARG A 169 -7.79 -4.66 -32.96
CA ARG A 169 -7.34 -5.45 -34.12
C ARG A 169 -8.48 -5.91 -35.01
N GLY A 170 -9.73 -5.87 -34.55
CA GLY A 170 -10.90 -6.39 -35.28
C GLY A 170 -10.93 -7.92 -35.45
N VAL A 171 -10.09 -8.64 -34.70
CA VAL A 171 -9.93 -10.09 -34.76
C VAL A 171 -10.05 -10.71 -33.37
N LYS A 172 -10.81 -11.80 -33.26
CA LYS A 172 -10.84 -12.58 -32.00
C LYS A 172 -9.54 -13.36 -31.86
N LEU A 173 -8.96 -13.33 -30.68
CA LEU A 173 -7.71 -14.02 -30.37
C LEU A 173 -8.05 -15.43 -29.85
N ASP A 174 -7.54 -16.47 -30.51
CA ASP A 174 -7.62 -17.87 -30.05
C ASP A 174 -6.61 -18.11 -28.93
N LEU A 175 -6.85 -17.52 -27.79
CA LEU A 175 -6.10 -17.74 -26.56
C LEU A 175 -6.94 -18.62 -25.61
N PRO A 176 -6.33 -19.44 -24.76
CA PRO A 176 -7.07 -20.17 -23.74
C PRO A 176 -7.93 -19.20 -22.91
N PRO A 177 -9.11 -19.65 -22.46
CA PRO A 177 -10.01 -18.80 -21.67
C PRO A 177 -9.28 -18.18 -20.48
N GLU A 178 -9.64 -16.95 -20.18
CA GLU A 178 -9.11 -16.31 -18.96
C GLU A 178 -9.51 -17.19 -17.76
N PRO A 179 -8.59 -17.43 -16.81
CA PRO A 179 -8.97 -18.10 -15.59
C PRO A 179 -10.12 -17.33 -14.96
N GLU A 180 -11.21 -18.03 -14.70
CA GLU A 180 -12.37 -17.45 -14.02
C GLU A 180 -11.87 -16.82 -12.71
N ALA A 181 -12.40 -15.64 -12.37
CA ALA A 181 -12.11 -15.02 -11.09
C ALA A 181 -12.41 -16.06 -10.01
N PRO A 182 -11.51 -16.27 -9.03
CA PRO A 182 -11.75 -17.24 -7.97
C PRO A 182 -13.12 -16.93 -7.37
N GLN A 183 -14.02 -17.89 -7.44
CA GLN A 183 -15.31 -17.78 -6.77
C GLN A 183 -15.01 -17.49 -5.29
N PRO A 184 -15.76 -16.60 -4.62
CA PRO A 184 -15.59 -16.39 -3.21
C PRO A 184 -15.67 -17.79 -2.57
N MET A 185 -14.57 -18.21 -1.94
CA MET A 185 -14.55 -19.47 -1.18
C MET A 185 -15.71 -19.35 -0.20
N GLU A 186 -16.76 -20.14 -0.42
CA GLU A 186 -17.79 -20.33 0.58
C GLU A 186 -17.05 -20.63 1.88
N ALA A 187 -17.38 -19.89 2.91
CA ALA A 187 -16.67 -19.94 4.18
C ALA A 187 -16.45 -21.41 4.54
N TYR A 188 -15.18 -21.84 4.54
CA TYR A 188 -14.81 -23.17 5.02
C TYR A 188 -15.24 -23.21 6.50
N VAL A 189 -16.40 -23.80 6.72
CA VAL A 189 -16.88 -24.09 8.07
C VAL A 189 -15.92 -25.13 8.60
N ASP A 190 -15.09 -24.70 9.53
CA ASP A 190 -14.11 -25.54 10.21
C ASP A 190 -14.87 -26.68 10.93
N GLN A 191 -14.94 -27.83 10.27
CA GLN A 191 -15.55 -29.05 10.82
C GLN A 191 -14.58 -29.80 11.74
N ARG A 192 -13.72 -29.07 12.46
CA ARG A 192 -12.97 -29.71 13.52
C ARG A 192 -13.94 -30.16 14.59
N PRO A 193 -14.00 -31.46 14.95
CA PRO A 193 -14.79 -31.92 16.10
C PRO A 193 -14.33 -31.18 17.35
N GLU A 194 -15.27 -30.66 18.10
CA GLU A 194 -14.98 -30.00 19.37
C GLU A 194 -14.18 -31.00 20.24
N PRO A 195 -13.10 -30.53 20.89
CA PRO A 195 -12.35 -31.40 21.82
C PRO A 195 -13.34 -31.87 22.90
N PRO A 196 -13.26 -33.18 23.31
CA PRO A 196 -14.12 -33.68 24.34
C PRO A 196 -13.98 -32.85 25.60
N ALA A 197 -15.13 -32.52 26.21
CA ALA A 197 -15.18 -31.77 27.46
C ALA A 197 -14.28 -32.47 28.50
N ALA A 198 -13.33 -31.71 29.06
CA ALA A 198 -12.51 -32.21 30.16
C ALA A 198 -13.43 -32.50 31.35
N ASP A 199 -13.49 -33.74 31.74
CA ASP A 199 -14.12 -34.18 33.00
C ASP A 199 -13.35 -33.56 34.17
N ASP A 200 -13.88 -32.47 34.71
CA ASP A 200 -13.51 -31.93 36.01
C ASP A 200 -14.09 -32.85 37.11
N GLN A 201 -13.46 -33.96 37.35
CA GLN A 201 -13.69 -34.73 38.60
C GLN A 201 -12.40 -35.39 39.05
N GLN A 202 -12.12 -35.13 40.33
CA GLN A 202 -11.14 -35.79 41.23
C GLN A 202 -9.75 -35.14 41.24
N ASP A 203 -9.58 -34.24 42.22
CA ASP A 203 -8.48 -34.32 43.18
C ASP A 203 -8.75 -33.37 44.35
N SER A 204 -9.76 -33.73 45.18
CA SER A 204 -9.86 -33.31 46.56
C SER A 204 -9.63 -34.59 47.37
N GLU A 205 -8.48 -34.71 47.93
CA GLU A 205 -8.11 -35.50 49.13
C GLU A 205 -6.67 -35.94 49.05
N VAL A 206 -5.74 -35.15 49.51
CA VAL A 206 -4.62 -35.57 50.37
C VAL A 206 -4.14 -34.29 51.08
N SER A 207 -4.82 -34.00 52.12
CA SER A 207 -4.28 -33.12 53.18
C SER A 207 -3.73 -34.02 54.29
N THR A 208 -2.68 -33.55 54.93
CA THR A 208 -2.25 -33.86 56.30
C THR A 208 -1.56 -35.20 56.51
N GLN A 209 -0.26 -35.12 56.53
CA GLN A 209 0.59 -35.67 57.58
C GLN A 209 2.04 -35.50 57.18
N GLU A 210 2.76 -34.63 57.85
CA GLU A 210 3.89 -34.92 58.69
C GLU A 210 4.57 -33.64 59.13
N GLU A 211 4.09 -33.19 60.30
CA GLU A 211 4.94 -32.45 61.22
C GLU A 211 5.87 -33.47 61.94
N ASN A 212 7.02 -32.96 62.30
CA ASN A 212 7.99 -33.47 63.28
C ASN A 212 9.06 -34.43 62.73
N HIS A 213 10.26 -33.90 62.55
CA HIS A 213 11.41 -34.34 63.36
C HIS A 213 12.60 -33.38 63.23
N ASP A 214 12.92 -32.82 64.41
CA ASP A 214 14.19 -32.61 65.05
C ASP A 214 15.29 -31.72 64.45
N ALA A 215 15.64 -30.84 65.39
CA ALA A 215 16.87 -30.18 65.82
C ALA A 215 17.22 -28.88 65.16
#